data_f3a287f9011136911255ab0d0c5e21b4
#
_entry.id   f3a287f9011136911255ab0d0c5e21b4
#
_cell.length_a   1.000
_cell.length_b   1.000
_cell.length_c   1.000
_cell.angle_alpha   90.00
_cell.angle_beta   90.00
_cell.angle_gamma   90.00
#
_symmetry.space_group_name_H-M   'P 1'
#
loop_
_entity.id
_entity.type
_entity.pdbx_description
1 polymer ?
#
loop_
_entity_poly.entity_id
_entity_poly.type
_entity_poly.pdbx_seq_one_letter_code
_entity_poly.pdbx_strand_id
1 'polypeptide(L)'
;MILTLLHGVVNVFYSMACACANETKLSEYTHIEAELDFITFDDLLAHLEHVICRVIDLTLENPIAANAIKTYNPEFTKPSRPFLRMRYSEAIDWLRAKGIKSEDGNDHVFGDDM
;
A
#
# COMPACT_ATOMS: atom_id res chain seq x y z
N MET A 1 -19.76 1.84 7.33
CA MET A 1 -20.21 1.00 6.20
C MET A 1 -19.64 -0.39 6.44
N ILE A 2 -20.46 -1.31 6.92
CA ILE A 2 -20.04 -2.68 7.26
C ILE A 2 -20.01 -3.45 5.94
N LEU A 3 -18.81 -3.80 5.50
CA LEU A 3 -18.64 -4.71 4.37
C LEU A 3 -18.68 -6.14 4.91
N THR A 4 -19.82 -6.78 4.85
CA THR A 4 -19.96 -8.20 5.22
C THR A 4 -19.38 -9.03 4.08
N LEU A 5 -18.15 -9.45 4.18
CA LEU A 5 -17.60 -10.52 3.36
C LEU A 5 -18.06 -11.86 3.92
N LEU A 6 -18.51 -12.75 3.07
CA LEU A 6 -19.23 -14.00 3.37
C LEU A 6 -18.45 -15.02 4.21
N HIS A 7 -17.22 -14.76 4.66
CA HIS A 7 -16.39 -15.71 5.44
C HIS A 7 -15.41 -15.07 6.42
N GLY A 8 -15.67 -13.87 6.97
CA GLY A 8 -14.78 -13.31 7.98
C GLY A 8 -15.38 -12.14 8.74
N VAL A 9 -15.02 -11.99 10.00
CA VAL A 9 -15.29 -10.81 10.78
C VAL A 9 -14.23 -9.77 10.45
N VAL A 10 -14.62 -8.62 9.93
CA VAL A 10 -13.71 -7.49 9.70
C VAL A 10 -13.90 -6.49 10.82
N ASN A 11 -12.89 -6.35 11.66
CA ASN A 11 -12.80 -5.24 12.60
C ASN A 11 -11.95 -4.14 11.97
N VAL A 12 -12.52 -2.96 11.78
CA VAL A 12 -11.81 -1.78 11.28
C VAL A 12 -11.61 -0.81 12.43
N PHE A 13 -10.37 -0.56 12.79
CA PHE A 13 -9.99 0.41 13.80
C PHE A 13 -9.49 1.68 13.11
N TYR A 14 -9.95 2.83 13.61
CA TYR A 14 -9.41 4.12 13.24
C TYR A 14 -8.63 4.65 14.43
N SER A 15 -7.35 4.91 14.26
CA SER A 15 -6.58 5.62 15.26
C SER A 15 -5.94 6.87 14.66
N MET A 16 -5.93 7.95 15.43
CA MET A 16 -5.12 9.12 15.12
C MET A 16 -3.83 9.01 15.90
N ALA A 17 -2.70 8.94 15.21
CA ALA A 17 -1.39 8.97 15.83
C ALA A 17 -0.80 10.38 15.70
N CYS A 18 -0.44 11.00 16.82
CA CYS A 18 0.36 12.21 16.85
C CYS A 18 1.83 11.80 16.98
N ALA A 19 2.61 11.96 15.91
CA ALA A 19 4.05 11.76 15.95
C ALA A 19 4.75 13.10 16.11
N CYS A 20 5.79 13.17 16.96
CA CYS A 20 6.64 14.37 17.03
C CYS A 20 7.23 14.63 15.65
N ALA A 21 6.92 15.80 15.10
CA ALA A 21 7.39 16.21 13.79
C ALA A 21 8.92 16.35 13.80
N ASN A 22 9.57 15.55 12.97
CA ASN A 22 10.90 15.86 12.44
C ASN A 22 10.77 16.06 10.94
N GLU A 23 11.82 16.49 10.27
CA GLU A 23 11.80 16.89 8.84
C GLU A 23 11.24 15.84 7.89
N THR A 24 11.12 14.58 8.32
CA THR A 24 10.68 13.44 7.49
C THR A 24 9.33 12.84 7.91
N LYS A 25 8.68 13.36 8.97
CA LYS A 25 7.45 12.76 9.50
C LYS A 25 6.30 13.77 9.54
N LEU A 26 5.11 13.31 9.18
CA LEU A 26 3.89 14.07 9.37
C LEU A 26 3.61 14.22 10.88
N SER A 27 3.16 15.42 11.28
CA SER A 27 2.75 15.70 12.68
C SER A 27 1.51 14.92 13.09
N GLU A 28 0.66 14.58 12.13
CA GLU A 28 -0.59 13.86 12.32
C GLU A 28 -0.94 13.08 11.07
N TYR A 29 -1.44 11.86 11.23
CA TYR A 29 -2.00 11.07 10.13
C TYR A 29 -3.12 10.16 10.64
N THR A 30 -4.02 9.76 9.75
CA THR A 30 -5.06 8.79 10.05
C THR A 30 -4.55 7.38 9.78
N HIS A 31 -4.51 6.56 10.80
CA HIS A 31 -4.16 5.15 10.68
C HIS A 31 -5.43 4.32 10.43
N ILE A 32 -5.39 3.42 9.47
CA ILE A 32 -6.46 2.49 9.15
C ILE A 32 -5.92 1.08 9.32
N GLU A 33 -6.50 0.34 10.24
CA GLU A 33 -6.18 -1.06 10.48
C GLU A 33 -7.41 -1.94 10.26
N ALA A 34 -7.21 -3.16 9.78
CA ALA A 34 -8.26 -4.14 9.63
C ALA A 34 -7.72 -5.53 9.98
N GLU A 35 -8.50 -6.28 10.73
CA GLU A 35 -8.24 -7.69 11.04
C GLU A 35 -9.28 -8.55 10.33
N LEU A 36 -8.82 -9.62 9.67
CA LEU A 36 -9.67 -10.55 8.94
C LEU A 36 -9.45 -11.96 9.48
N ASP A 37 -10.50 -12.55 10.02
CA ASP A 37 -10.49 -13.92 10.52
C ASP A 37 -10.96 -14.93 9.45
N PHE A 38 -10.51 -16.17 9.57
CA PHE A 38 -10.96 -17.31 8.75
C PHE A 38 -10.68 -17.16 7.25
N ILE A 39 -9.58 -16.47 6.90
CA ILE A 39 -9.13 -16.31 5.51
C ILE A 39 -7.77 -16.96 5.29
N THR A 40 -7.47 -17.28 4.03
CA THR A 40 -6.15 -17.72 3.62
C THR A 40 -5.23 -16.52 3.35
N PHE A 41 -3.93 -16.78 3.21
CA PHE A 41 -2.97 -15.73 2.82
C PHE A 41 -3.27 -15.18 1.41
N ASP A 42 -3.71 -16.02 0.49
CA ASP A 42 -4.10 -15.59 -0.86
C ASP A 42 -5.35 -14.70 -0.83
N ASP A 43 -6.31 -14.98 0.06
CA ASP A 43 -7.48 -14.13 0.28
C ASP A 43 -7.07 -12.75 0.83
N LEU A 44 -6.11 -12.71 1.76
CA LEU A 44 -5.56 -11.46 2.28
C LEU A 44 -4.93 -10.62 1.15
N LEU A 45 -4.08 -11.24 0.33
CA LEU A 45 -3.44 -10.54 -0.78
C LEU A 45 -4.45 -10.04 -1.81
N ALA A 46 -5.48 -10.83 -2.12
CA ALA A 46 -6.56 -10.42 -3.00
C ALA A 46 -7.38 -9.26 -2.41
N HIS A 47 -7.62 -9.28 -1.09
CA HIS A 47 -8.30 -8.21 -0.38
C HIS A 47 -7.50 -6.91 -0.43
N LEU A 48 -6.19 -6.95 -0.13
CA LEU A 48 -5.30 -5.78 -0.21
C LEU A 48 -5.28 -5.18 -1.62
N GLU A 49 -5.15 -6.02 -2.64
CA GLU A 49 -5.21 -5.58 -4.04
C GLU A 49 -6.54 -4.90 -4.36
N HIS A 50 -7.66 -5.48 -3.90
CA HIS A 50 -8.98 -4.89 -4.08
C HIS A 50 -9.09 -3.50 -3.41
N VAL A 51 -8.64 -3.37 -2.16
CA VAL A 51 -8.68 -2.10 -1.41
C VAL A 51 -7.86 -1.03 -2.12
N ILE A 52 -6.61 -1.33 -2.48
CA ILE A 52 -5.72 -0.39 -3.18
C ILE A 52 -6.35 0.07 -4.50
N CYS A 53 -6.80 -0.87 -5.31
CA CYS A 53 -7.42 -0.55 -6.60
C CYS A 53 -8.71 0.25 -6.44
N ARG A 54 -9.53 -0.07 -5.43
CA ARG A 54 -10.78 0.65 -5.19
C ARG A 54 -10.54 2.09 -4.72
N VAL A 55 -9.52 2.31 -3.87
CA VAL A 55 -9.12 3.66 -3.46
C VAL A 55 -8.68 4.48 -4.68
N ILE A 56 -7.85 3.91 -5.55
CA ILE A 56 -7.40 4.58 -6.78
C ILE A 56 -8.60 4.90 -7.67
N ASP A 57 -9.50 3.95 -7.90
CA ASP A 57 -10.68 4.14 -8.74
C ASP A 57 -11.57 5.26 -8.20
N LEU A 58 -11.92 5.24 -6.91
CA LEU A 58 -12.72 6.27 -6.26
C LEU A 58 -12.05 7.66 -6.31
N THR A 59 -10.73 7.70 -6.13
CA THR A 59 -9.97 8.96 -6.20
C THR A 59 -10.03 9.55 -7.61
N LEU A 60 -9.91 8.71 -8.63
CA LEU A 60 -9.95 9.16 -10.03
C LEU A 60 -11.37 9.47 -10.52
N GLU A 61 -12.40 8.91 -9.88
CA GLU A 61 -13.81 9.29 -10.12
C GLU A 61 -14.11 10.74 -9.64
N ASN A 62 -13.32 11.26 -8.69
CA ASN A 62 -13.45 12.64 -8.22
C ASN A 62 -12.68 13.59 -9.16
N PRO A 63 -13.34 14.54 -9.86
CA PRO A 63 -12.69 15.40 -10.83
C PRO A 63 -11.59 16.29 -10.26
N ILE A 64 -11.74 16.73 -9.00
CA ILE A 64 -10.74 17.60 -8.33
C ILE A 64 -9.48 16.79 -8.05
N ALA A 65 -9.63 15.60 -7.47
CA ALA A 65 -8.52 14.70 -7.16
C ALA A 65 -7.83 14.20 -8.44
N ALA A 66 -8.59 13.81 -9.45
CA ALA A 66 -8.04 13.40 -10.75
C ALA A 66 -7.22 14.51 -11.42
N ASN A 67 -7.70 15.76 -11.36
CA ASN A 67 -6.95 16.90 -11.89
C ASN A 67 -5.68 17.19 -11.09
N ALA A 68 -5.72 17.08 -9.77
CA ALA A 68 -4.54 17.22 -8.93
C ALA A 68 -3.48 16.15 -9.26
N ILE A 69 -3.89 14.87 -9.35
CA ILE A 69 -2.98 13.79 -9.74
C ILE A 69 -2.35 14.08 -11.10
N LYS A 70 -3.13 14.46 -12.09
CA LYS A 70 -2.62 14.77 -13.42
C LYS A 70 -1.64 15.96 -13.42
N THR A 71 -1.83 16.90 -12.51
CA THR A 71 -0.95 18.08 -12.39
C THR A 71 0.40 17.71 -11.75
N TYR A 72 0.39 16.93 -10.67
CA TYR A 72 1.60 16.57 -9.92
C TYR A 72 2.32 15.35 -10.48
N ASN A 73 1.59 14.43 -11.12
CA ASN A 73 2.15 13.23 -11.75
C ASN A 73 1.44 12.97 -13.09
N PRO A 74 1.83 13.68 -14.17
CA PRO A 74 1.18 13.54 -15.48
C PRO A 74 1.28 12.12 -16.07
N GLU A 75 2.30 11.37 -15.67
CA GLU A 75 2.56 10.01 -16.17
C GLU A 75 1.90 8.92 -15.30
N PHE A 76 1.11 9.31 -14.31
CA PHE A 76 0.41 8.36 -13.48
C PHE A 76 -0.49 7.45 -14.30
N THR A 77 -0.29 6.15 -14.15
CA THR A 77 -1.12 5.10 -14.75
C THR A 77 -1.68 4.21 -13.65
N LYS A 78 -2.92 3.75 -13.84
CA LYS A 78 -3.50 2.76 -12.93
C LYS A 78 -2.67 1.48 -12.95
N PRO A 79 -2.44 0.86 -11.78
CA PRO A 79 -1.78 -0.44 -11.73
C PRO A 79 -2.62 -1.50 -12.46
N SER A 80 -1.94 -2.37 -13.21
CA SER A 80 -2.59 -3.50 -13.88
C SER A 80 -3.00 -4.57 -12.86
N ARG A 81 -4.12 -5.24 -13.11
CA ARG A 81 -4.61 -6.37 -12.32
C ARG A 81 -4.45 -7.68 -13.10
N PRO A 82 -4.13 -8.79 -12.42
CA PRO A 82 -3.72 -8.91 -11.03
C PRO A 82 -2.33 -8.35 -10.77
N PHE A 83 -2.04 -7.96 -9.49
CA PHE A 83 -0.71 -7.51 -9.09
C PHE A 83 0.30 -8.65 -9.20
N LEU A 84 1.52 -8.31 -9.59
CA LEU A 84 2.63 -9.25 -9.56
C LEU A 84 2.86 -9.74 -8.13
N ARG A 85 2.94 -11.05 -7.96
CA ARG A 85 3.27 -11.71 -6.70
C ARG A 85 4.71 -12.18 -6.76
N MET A 86 5.49 -11.87 -5.75
CA MET A 86 6.85 -12.38 -5.60
C MET A 86 7.17 -12.62 -4.12
N ARG A 87 8.12 -13.49 -3.87
CA ARG A 87 8.62 -13.74 -2.51
C ARG A 87 9.58 -12.61 -2.11
N TYR A 88 9.71 -12.38 -0.81
CA TYR A 88 10.63 -11.36 -0.28
C TYR A 88 12.07 -11.54 -0.79
N SER A 89 12.59 -12.78 -0.79
CA SER A 89 13.92 -13.08 -1.33
C SER A 89 14.06 -12.70 -2.80
N GLU A 90 13.04 -12.99 -3.60
CA GLU A 90 12.99 -12.63 -5.03
C GLU A 90 12.94 -11.11 -5.23
N ALA A 91 12.25 -10.40 -4.33
CA ALA A 91 12.19 -8.94 -4.35
C ALA A 91 13.57 -8.32 -4.08
N ILE A 92 14.33 -8.85 -3.11
CA ILE A 92 15.71 -8.41 -2.83
C ILE A 92 16.61 -8.63 -4.04
N ASP A 93 16.54 -9.81 -4.65
CA ASP A 93 17.33 -10.11 -5.85
C ASP A 93 16.96 -9.21 -7.03
N TRP A 94 15.67 -8.90 -7.18
CA TRP A 94 15.16 -7.99 -8.20
C TRP A 94 15.66 -6.56 -7.99
N LEU A 95 15.63 -6.04 -6.75
CA LEU A 95 16.12 -4.71 -6.41
C LEU A 95 17.61 -4.58 -6.74
N ARG A 96 18.41 -5.58 -6.37
CA ARG A 96 19.85 -5.65 -6.71
C ARG A 96 20.09 -5.68 -8.21
N ALA A 97 19.35 -6.51 -8.94
CA ALA A 97 19.47 -6.61 -10.40
C ALA A 97 19.11 -5.29 -11.11
N LYS A 98 18.22 -4.48 -10.53
CA LYS A 98 17.84 -3.15 -11.02
C LYS A 98 18.79 -2.04 -10.56
N GLY A 99 19.74 -2.34 -9.67
CA GLY A 99 20.65 -1.33 -9.10
C GLY A 99 19.94 -0.34 -8.16
N ILE A 100 18.77 -0.70 -7.63
CA ILE A 100 18.04 0.11 -6.67
C ILE A 100 18.72 -0.07 -5.31
N LYS A 101 19.13 1.03 -4.71
CA LYS A 101 19.88 1.07 -3.45
C LYS A 101 18.95 1.46 -2.29
N SER A 102 19.36 1.09 -1.06
CA SER A 102 18.76 1.60 0.18
C SER A 102 19.00 3.11 0.34
N GLU A 103 18.37 3.72 1.33
CA GLU A 103 18.60 5.14 1.68
C GLU A 103 20.07 5.45 1.98
N ASP A 104 20.79 4.48 2.54
CA ASP A 104 22.24 4.59 2.84
C ASP A 104 23.14 4.37 1.60
N GLY A 105 22.56 4.13 0.43
CA GLY A 105 23.30 3.89 -0.82
C GLY A 105 23.89 2.48 -0.95
N ASN A 106 23.54 1.56 -0.04
CA ASN A 106 23.98 0.17 -0.06
C ASN A 106 23.05 -0.72 -0.87
N ASP A 107 23.50 -1.93 -1.21
CA ASP A 107 22.62 -2.96 -1.76
C ASP A 107 21.67 -3.48 -0.69
N HIS A 108 20.41 -3.73 -1.08
CA HIS A 108 19.47 -4.38 -0.18
C HIS A 108 19.94 -5.78 0.21
N VAL A 109 19.85 -6.12 1.48
CA VAL A 109 20.23 -7.42 2.04
C VAL A 109 18.99 -8.10 2.62
N PHE A 110 18.92 -9.42 2.48
CA PHE A 110 17.83 -10.19 3.08
C PHE A 110 17.87 -10.06 4.61
N GLY A 111 16.78 -9.62 5.20
CA GLY A 111 16.63 -9.41 6.64
C GLY A 111 16.87 -7.99 7.12
N ASP A 112 17.31 -7.08 6.26
CA ASP A 112 17.37 -5.65 6.57
C ASP A 112 15.98 -5.01 6.39
N ASP A 113 15.75 -3.90 7.08
CA ASP A 113 14.58 -3.06 6.86
C ASP A 113 14.66 -2.44 5.44
N MET A 114 13.52 -2.41 4.76
CA MET A 114 13.39 -1.85 3.40
C MET A 114 12.70 -0.49 3.45
#